data_7f8fe3bea18aa8ec08f2b828ba52cca0
#
_entry.id   7f8fe3bea18aa8ec08f2b828ba52cca0
#
_cell.length_a   1.000
_cell.length_b   1.000
_cell.length_c   1.000
_cell.angle_alpha   90.00
_cell.angle_beta   90.00
_cell.angle_gamma   90.00
#
_symmetry.space_group_name_H-M   'P 1'
#
loop_
_entity.id
_entity.type
_entity.pdbx_description
1 polymer ?
#
loop_
_entity_poly.entity_id
_entity_poly.type
_entity_poly.pdbx_seq_one_letter_code
_entity_poly.pdbx_strand_id
1 'polypeptide(L)'
;MTLQTINPSASSHDAWESGAAAVTLTDEVKVTSGTAWAGLLAPSVTATKLATINSATLYYQASATTHDDPDLDWYAQAADTAAVFTTGASNITSRSRTTAVTQDTATSIGNSTYRSVNVTAQVAEVVARSGWVSGNNLALIGDARSGSCDLWMRSYDSGGAVWYLEIDYTEPGTGQPMAARGRQVPGMRRPHGHQG
;
A
#
# COMPACT_ATOMS: atom_id res chain seq x y z
N MET A 1 9.61 2.96 -15.08
CA MET A 1 9.11 3.79 -13.99
C MET A 1 7.65 4.08 -14.29
N THR A 2 6.77 3.73 -13.40
CA THR A 2 5.31 3.84 -13.55
C THR A 2 4.75 4.49 -12.30
N LEU A 3 3.95 5.56 -12.46
CA LEU A 3 3.22 6.19 -11.38
C LEU A 3 1.76 5.73 -11.42
N GLN A 4 1.25 5.24 -10.31
CA GLN A 4 -0.16 4.90 -10.12
C GLN A 4 -0.73 5.73 -8.97
N THR A 5 -1.85 6.43 -9.22
CA THR A 5 -2.66 7.08 -8.18
C THR A 5 -3.93 6.27 -7.95
N ILE A 6 -4.21 5.90 -6.72
CA ILE A 6 -5.31 5.02 -6.33
C ILE A 6 -6.20 5.76 -5.33
N ASN A 7 -7.47 5.93 -5.69
CA ASN A 7 -8.49 6.54 -4.84
C ASN A 7 -9.47 5.46 -4.34
N PRO A 8 -10.11 5.66 -3.19
CA PRO A 8 -11.27 4.84 -2.81
C PRO A 8 -12.38 5.01 -3.85
N SER A 9 -13.11 3.95 -4.13
CA SER A 9 -14.21 3.95 -5.12
C SER A 9 -15.50 3.35 -4.56
N ALA A 10 -15.52 3.02 -3.28
CA ALA A 10 -16.67 2.48 -2.57
C ALA A 10 -16.52 2.71 -1.06
N SER A 11 -17.63 2.76 -0.32
CA SER A 11 -17.65 2.87 1.15
C SER A 11 -16.87 1.75 1.87
N SER A 12 -16.72 0.59 1.25
CA SER A 12 -15.93 -0.53 1.79
C SER A 12 -14.43 -0.40 1.58
N HIS A 13 -13.96 0.71 0.97
CA HIS A 13 -12.55 0.98 0.76
C HIS A 13 -11.94 1.86 1.85
N ASP A 14 -12.76 2.44 2.72
CA ASP A 14 -12.29 3.08 3.94
C ASP A 14 -13.23 2.77 5.10
N ALA A 15 -12.68 2.72 6.28
CA ALA A 15 -13.38 2.26 7.46
C ALA A 15 -12.66 2.70 8.73
N TRP A 16 -13.40 2.70 9.83
CA TRP A 16 -12.80 2.76 11.16
C TRP A 16 -13.49 1.76 12.09
N GLU A 17 -12.74 1.29 13.08
CA GLU A 17 -13.19 0.31 14.06
C GLU A 17 -13.03 0.88 15.47
N SER A 18 -14.07 0.86 16.28
CA SER A 18 -14.05 1.31 17.67
C SER A 18 -13.93 0.14 18.64
N GLY A 19 -12.77 -0.08 19.22
CA GLY A 19 -12.52 -1.19 20.14
C GLY A 19 -12.81 -2.55 19.49
N ALA A 20 -13.51 -3.44 20.19
CA ALA A 20 -14.00 -4.71 19.66
C ALA A 20 -15.39 -4.61 19.00
N ALA A 21 -15.84 -3.38 18.72
CA ALA A 21 -17.16 -3.12 18.16
C ALA A 21 -17.21 -3.31 16.63
N ALA A 22 -18.38 -3.07 16.05
CA ALA A 22 -18.56 -3.11 14.61
C ALA A 22 -17.75 -2.01 13.91
N VAL A 23 -17.32 -2.32 12.70
CA VAL A 23 -16.65 -1.37 11.81
C VAL A 23 -17.66 -0.45 11.17
N THR A 24 -17.35 0.84 11.08
CA THR A 24 -18.13 1.85 10.37
C THR A 24 -17.52 2.11 8.99
N LEU A 25 -18.36 2.12 7.95
CA LEU A 25 -17.97 2.29 6.56
C LEU A 25 -18.49 3.60 5.94
N THR A 26 -19.37 4.34 6.62
CA THR A 26 -20.15 5.45 6.02
C THR A 26 -19.99 6.77 6.78
N ASP A 27 -18.81 7.01 7.32
CA ASP A 27 -18.51 8.21 8.11
C ASP A 27 -17.05 8.58 7.88
N GLU A 28 -16.59 9.66 8.51
CA GLU A 28 -15.15 9.93 8.53
C GLU A 28 -14.37 8.72 9.08
N VAL A 29 -13.15 8.53 8.59
CA VAL A 29 -12.25 7.53 9.13
C VAL A 29 -11.57 8.09 10.38
N LYS A 30 -11.71 7.40 11.50
CA LYS A 30 -11.27 7.88 12.82
C LYS A 30 -10.09 7.05 13.34
N VAL A 31 -9.10 7.75 13.91
CA VAL A 31 -8.03 7.15 14.70
C VAL A 31 -7.92 7.94 15.99
N THR A 32 -8.22 7.29 17.11
CA THR A 32 -8.13 7.91 18.44
C THR A 32 -7.46 6.95 19.41
N SER A 33 -6.68 7.51 20.34
CA SER A 33 -5.86 6.74 21.29
C SER A 33 -6.66 5.67 22.02
N GLY A 34 -6.26 4.41 21.80
CA GLY A 34 -6.81 3.23 22.47
C GLY A 34 -8.27 2.89 22.15
N THR A 35 -8.91 3.62 21.21
CA THR A 35 -10.35 3.47 20.95
C THR A 35 -10.75 3.32 19.49
N ALA A 36 -9.95 3.79 18.52
CA ALA A 36 -10.31 3.67 17.12
C ALA A 36 -9.11 3.42 16.22
N TRP A 37 -9.31 2.59 15.21
CA TRP A 37 -8.34 2.19 14.19
C TRP A 37 -8.87 2.50 12.79
N ALA A 38 -8.00 3.01 11.92
CA ALA A 38 -8.32 3.26 10.52
C ALA A 38 -7.97 2.06 9.64
N GLY A 39 -8.80 1.84 8.63
CA GLY A 39 -8.53 0.96 7.50
C GLY A 39 -8.73 1.69 6.18
N LEU A 40 -7.72 1.70 5.31
CA LEU A 40 -7.75 2.31 3.97
C LEU A 40 -7.35 1.26 2.95
N LEU A 41 -8.25 0.93 2.00
CA LEU A 41 -8.03 -0.08 0.96
C LEU A 41 -7.74 0.59 -0.38
N ALA A 42 -6.54 0.39 -0.88
CA ALA A 42 -6.15 0.74 -2.24
C ALA A 42 -6.49 -0.43 -3.18
N PRO A 43 -7.55 -0.33 -4.01
CA PRO A 43 -7.94 -1.40 -4.91
C PRO A 43 -7.02 -1.46 -6.13
N SER A 44 -6.85 -2.66 -6.68
CA SER A 44 -6.24 -2.88 -8.00
C SER A 44 -4.85 -2.25 -8.16
N VAL A 45 -3.94 -2.52 -7.23
CA VAL A 45 -2.54 -2.11 -7.34
C VAL A 45 -1.88 -2.82 -8.52
N THR A 46 -1.34 -2.06 -9.48
CA THR A 46 -0.85 -2.60 -10.75
C THR A 46 0.60 -3.06 -10.73
N ALA A 47 1.39 -2.70 -9.69
CA ALA A 47 2.75 -3.20 -9.53
C ALA A 47 2.78 -4.74 -9.50
N THR A 48 3.63 -5.35 -10.34
CA THR A 48 3.78 -6.81 -10.34
C THR A 48 4.63 -7.27 -9.16
N LYS A 49 4.57 -8.56 -8.85
CA LYS A 49 5.46 -9.15 -7.84
C LYS A 49 6.92 -8.88 -8.20
N LEU A 50 7.70 -8.49 -7.19
CA LEU A 50 9.11 -8.12 -7.31
C LEU A 50 9.35 -6.80 -8.08
N ALA A 51 8.31 -6.02 -8.39
CA ALA A 51 8.53 -4.64 -8.80
C ALA A 51 9.30 -3.89 -7.70
N THR A 52 10.23 -3.04 -8.13
CA THR A 52 10.90 -2.13 -7.18
C THR A 52 9.96 -0.97 -6.90
N ILE A 53 9.50 -0.83 -5.67
CA ILE A 53 8.73 0.33 -5.23
C ILE A 53 9.71 1.47 -4.97
N ASN A 54 9.72 2.46 -5.85
CA ASN A 54 10.60 3.62 -5.74
C ASN A 54 10.10 4.58 -4.65
N SER A 55 8.78 4.83 -4.62
CA SER A 55 8.09 5.54 -3.55
C SER A 55 6.64 5.11 -3.46
N ALA A 56 6.07 5.16 -2.26
CA ALA A 56 4.64 5.09 -2.04
C ALA A 56 4.26 6.12 -0.98
N THR A 57 3.30 6.97 -1.29
CA THR A 57 2.87 8.06 -0.42
C THR A 57 1.36 8.03 -0.23
N LEU A 58 0.93 7.93 1.02
CA LEU A 58 -0.46 8.12 1.41
C LEU A 58 -0.72 9.61 1.58
N TYR A 59 -1.79 10.09 0.95
CA TYR A 59 -2.29 11.46 1.11
C TYR A 59 -3.66 11.42 1.74
N TYR A 60 -3.88 12.22 2.78
CA TYR A 60 -5.18 12.37 3.43
C TYR A 60 -5.40 13.79 3.95
N GLN A 61 -6.65 14.15 4.21
CA GLN A 61 -7.01 15.41 4.86
C GLN A 61 -7.76 15.13 6.15
N ALA A 62 -7.54 15.94 7.19
CA ALA A 62 -8.44 15.93 8.34
C ALA A 62 -9.83 16.40 7.90
N SER A 63 -10.88 15.86 8.53
CA SER A 63 -12.27 16.25 8.25
C SER A 63 -12.66 17.56 8.96
N ALA A 64 -12.02 17.86 10.08
CA ALA A 64 -12.27 19.05 10.90
C ALA A 64 -10.98 19.54 11.56
N THR A 65 -10.96 20.79 12.01
CA THR A 65 -9.83 21.42 12.71
C THR A 65 -9.78 21.10 14.20
N THR A 66 -10.73 20.34 14.72
CA THR A 66 -10.79 19.90 16.12
C THR A 66 -10.33 18.46 16.33
N HIS A 67 -10.11 17.73 15.23
CA HIS A 67 -9.68 16.34 15.20
C HIS A 67 -8.62 16.16 14.11
N ASP A 68 -7.52 16.89 14.24
CA ASP A 68 -6.46 17.01 13.24
C ASP A 68 -5.05 16.80 13.82
N ASP A 69 -4.96 16.09 14.96
CA ASP A 69 -3.72 15.76 15.66
C ASP A 69 -3.34 14.29 15.43
N PRO A 70 -2.68 13.93 14.31
CA PRO A 70 -2.20 12.56 14.10
C PRO A 70 -1.05 12.23 15.06
N ASP A 71 -1.15 11.11 15.74
CA ASP A 71 -0.07 10.41 16.44
C ASP A 71 -0.31 8.90 16.32
N LEU A 72 0.02 8.36 15.14
CA LEU A 72 -0.31 6.98 14.78
C LEU A 72 0.81 6.28 14.02
N ASP A 73 0.76 4.98 14.04
CA ASP A 73 1.58 4.09 13.24
C ASP A 73 0.80 3.58 12.03
N TRP A 74 1.35 3.77 10.83
CA TRP A 74 0.82 3.19 9.61
C TRP A 74 1.51 1.88 9.29
N TYR A 75 0.71 0.82 9.12
CA TYR A 75 1.10 -0.51 8.63
C TYR A 75 0.40 -0.78 7.31
N ALA A 76 0.84 -1.80 6.57
CA ALA A 76 -0.02 -2.45 5.58
C ALA A 76 -0.52 -3.81 6.11
N GLN A 77 -1.61 -4.31 5.57
CA GLN A 77 -2.03 -5.68 5.83
C GLN A 77 -1.06 -6.65 5.19
N ALA A 78 -0.48 -7.56 5.98
CA ALA A 78 0.42 -8.61 5.51
C ALA A 78 -0.36 -9.74 4.84
N ALA A 79 -1.03 -9.45 3.72
CA ALA A 79 -1.82 -10.38 2.92
C ALA A 79 -1.47 -10.24 1.44
N ASP A 80 -1.65 -11.31 0.65
CA ASP A 80 -1.37 -11.28 -0.78
C ASP A 80 -2.41 -10.43 -1.53
N THR A 81 -3.65 -10.42 -1.07
CA THR A 81 -4.69 -9.48 -1.46
C THR A 81 -5.54 -9.13 -0.23
N ALA A 82 -5.81 -7.86 -0.03
CA ALA A 82 -6.66 -7.41 1.06
C ALA A 82 -8.14 -7.56 0.69
N ALA A 83 -8.94 -8.14 1.59
CA ALA A 83 -10.39 -8.11 1.47
C ALA A 83 -10.91 -6.69 1.77
N VAL A 84 -12.01 -6.29 1.14
CA VAL A 84 -12.74 -5.07 1.47
C VAL A 84 -13.15 -5.06 2.95
N PHE A 85 -13.33 -3.88 3.51
CA PHE A 85 -13.84 -3.77 4.87
C PHE A 85 -15.32 -4.12 4.93
N THR A 86 -15.71 -4.71 6.05
CA THR A 86 -17.10 -5.08 6.33
C THR A 86 -17.47 -4.59 7.72
N THR A 87 -18.76 -4.51 8.03
CA THR A 87 -19.27 -4.06 9.33
C THR A 87 -19.07 -5.06 10.47
N GLY A 88 -18.42 -6.22 10.20
CA GLY A 88 -18.10 -7.21 11.24
C GLY A 88 -17.11 -6.67 12.26
N ALA A 89 -17.28 -7.07 13.53
CA ALA A 89 -16.35 -6.71 14.59
C ALA A 89 -14.93 -7.23 14.31
N SER A 90 -13.92 -6.50 14.76
CA SER A 90 -12.50 -6.81 14.60
C SER A 90 -12.04 -6.94 13.13
N ASN A 91 -12.75 -6.35 12.18
CA ASN A 91 -12.41 -6.46 10.75
C ASN A 91 -11.15 -5.65 10.37
N ILE A 92 -10.75 -4.68 11.18
CA ILE A 92 -9.48 -3.94 11.03
C ILE A 92 -8.43 -4.47 12.01
N THR A 93 -8.77 -4.57 13.28
CA THR A 93 -7.81 -4.92 14.36
C THR A 93 -7.29 -6.35 14.26
N SER A 94 -8.06 -7.30 13.70
CA SER A 94 -7.64 -8.70 13.50
C SER A 94 -6.76 -8.92 12.28
N ARG A 95 -6.57 -7.91 11.41
CA ARG A 95 -5.74 -8.07 10.21
C ARG A 95 -4.26 -8.16 10.59
N SER A 96 -3.55 -9.13 10.02
CA SER A 96 -2.09 -9.23 10.18
C SER A 96 -1.42 -8.00 9.59
N ARG A 97 -0.37 -7.50 10.25
CA ARG A 97 0.34 -6.28 9.89
C ARG A 97 1.70 -6.60 9.30
N THR A 98 2.20 -5.72 8.43
CA THR A 98 3.59 -5.73 7.99
C THR A 98 4.53 -5.48 9.16
N THR A 99 5.79 -5.91 9.01
CA THR A 99 6.87 -5.53 9.94
C THR A 99 7.27 -4.07 9.73
N ALA A 100 7.22 -3.61 8.49
CA ALA A 100 7.44 -2.21 8.16
C ALA A 100 6.33 -1.35 8.75
N VAL A 101 6.72 -0.23 9.37
CA VAL A 101 5.85 0.74 10.01
C VAL A 101 6.36 2.15 9.74
N THR A 102 5.45 3.10 9.57
CA THR A 102 5.78 4.53 9.50
C THR A 102 5.00 5.27 10.57
N GLN A 103 5.72 6.03 11.39
CA GLN A 103 5.13 6.93 12.37
C GLN A 103 4.67 8.23 11.68
N ASP A 104 3.46 8.63 11.99
CA ASP A 104 2.86 9.87 11.52
C ASP A 104 2.46 10.70 12.72
N THR A 105 3.24 11.75 12.99
CA THR A 105 3.08 12.61 14.16
C THR A 105 3.06 14.07 13.72
N ALA A 106 2.02 14.78 14.06
CA ALA A 106 1.89 16.23 13.88
C ALA A 106 0.82 16.77 14.82
N THR A 107 0.74 18.10 14.89
CA THR A 107 -0.34 18.82 15.59
C THR A 107 -0.99 19.79 14.63
N SER A 108 -2.32 19.88 14.68
CA SER A 108 -3.13 20.86 13.92
C SER A 108 -2.79 20.86 12.42
N ILE A 109 -2.90 19.69 11.76
CA ILE A 109 -2.62 19.59 10.31
C ILE A 109 -3.63 20.36 9.46
N GLY A 110 -4.76 20.78 10.04
CA GLY A 110 -5.84 21.47 9.36
C GLY A 110 -6.63 20.57 8.41
N ASN A 111 -7.72 21.11 7.87
CA ASN A 111 -8.64 20.36 7.01
C ASN A 111 -8.68 20.85 5.55
N SER A 112 -7.75 21.69 5.13
CA SER A 112 -7.73 22.30 3.80
C SER A 112 -6.58 21.84 2.91
N THR A 113 -5.60 21.13 3.45
CA THR A 113 -4.42 20.66 2.73
C THR A 113 -4.22 19.16 2.97
N TYR A 114 -3.66 18.47 1.96
CA TYR A 114 -3.29 17.08 2.13
C TYR A 114 -2.03 16.95 3.00
N ARG A 115 -2.11 16.06 3.97
CA ARG A 115 -0.94 15.51 4.62
C ARG A 115 -0.39 14.35 3.78
N SER A 116 0.92 14.24 3.70
CA SER A 116 1.62 13.17 3.01
C SER A 116 2.38 12.29 3.99
N VAL A 117 2.25 10.98 3.86
CA VAL A 117 2.93 9.98 4.69
C VAL A 117 3.65 8.98 3.79
N ASN A 118 4.93 8.78 4.04
CA ASN A 118 5.72 7.80 3.28
C ASN A 118 5.42 6.38 3.78
N VAL A 119 4.81 5.57 2.92
CA VAL A 119 4.47 4.16 3.19
C VAL A 119 5.20 3.21 2.24
N THR A 120 6.35 3.63 1.69
CA THR A 120 7.13 2.87 0.71
C THR A 120 7.51 1.49 1.21
N ALA A 121 8.01 1.40 2.45
CA ALA A 121 8.47 0.12 3.01
C ALA A 121 7.31 -0.88 3.20
N GLN A 122 6.15 -0.41 3.64
CA GLN A 122 4.96 -1.24 3.82
C GLN A 122 4.45 -1.78 2.48
N VAL A 123 4.35 -0.92 1.47
CA VAL A 123 3.92 -1.31 0.12
C VAL A 123 4.92 -2.30 -0.49
N ALA A 124 6.22 -2.05 -0.36
CA ALA A 124 7.26 -2.96 -0.85
C ALA A 124 7.20 -4.34 -0.17
N GLU A 125 6.97 -4.39 1.15
CA GLU A 125 6.82 -5.65 1.89
C GLU A 125 5.62 -6.47 1.38
N VAL A 126 4.49 -5.82 1.07
CA VAL A 126 3.30 -6.51 0.55
C VAL A 126 3.52 -6.99 -0.89
N VAL A 127 4.06 -6.14 -1.78
CA VAL A 127 4.31 -6.48 -3.19
C VAL A 127 5.35 -7.60 -3.34
N ALA A 128 6.27 -7.74 -2.39
CA ALA A 128 7.28 -8.81 -2.38
C ALA A 128 6.72 -10.19 -1.96
N ARG A 129 5.49 -10.29 -1.47
CA ARG A 129 4.88 -11.55 -0.98
C ARG A 129 4.76 -12.57 -2.10
N SER A 130 4.83 -13.85 -1.73
CA SER A 130 4.86 -14.97 -2.70
C SER A 130 3.58 -15.09 -3.54
N GLY A 131 2.42 -14.76 -2.99
CA GLY A 131 1.12 -14.82 -3.66
C GLY A 131 0.65 -13.48 -4.23
N TRP A 132 1.47 -12.41 -4.16
CA TRP A 132 1.11 -11.13 -4.76
C TRP A 132 1.05 -11.22 -6.28
N VAL A 133 0.00 -10.66 -6.87
CA VAL A 133 -0.15 -10.46 -8.32
C VAL A 133 -0.67 -9.05 -8.61
N SER A 134 -0.33 -8.51 -9.77
CA SER A 134 -0.87 -7.24 -10.25
C SER A 134 -2.40 -7.28 -10.30
N GLY A 135 -3.05 -6.23 -9.82
CA GLY A 135 -4.50 -6.14 -9.69
C GLY A 135 -5.02 -6.52 -8.30
N ASN A 136 -4.16 -7.03 -7.40
CA ASN A 136 -4.54 -7.28 -6.01
C ASN A 136 -4.79 -5.96 -5.25
N ASN A 137 -5.60 -6.06 -4.20
CA ASN A 137 -5.86 -4.95 -3.28
C ASN A 137 -4.80 -4.91 -2.18
N LEU A 138 -4.43 -3.68 -1.77
CA LEU A 138 -3.57 -3.41 -0.63
C LEU A 138 -4.37 -2.63 0.42
N ALA A 139 -4.28 -3.00 1.68
CA ALA A 139 -4.88 -2.22 2.77
C ALA A 139 -3.79 -1.62 3.66
N LEU A 140 -3.96 -0.34 4.00
CA LEU A 140 -3.22 0.34 5.05
C LEU A 140 -4.05 0.33 6.34
N ILE A 141 -3.38 0.21 7.46
CA ILE A 141 -3.97 0.16 8.80
C ILE A 141 -3.31 1.25 9.65
N GLY A 142 -4.11 2.20 10.12
CA GLY A 142 -3.68 3.24 11.05
C GLY A 142 -4.02 2.84 12.49
N ASP A 143 -3.02 2.82 13.35
CA ASP A 143 -3.13 2.46 14.75
C ASP A 143 -2.59 3.60 15.62
N ALA A 144 -3.43 4.16 16.49
CA ALA A 144 -3.01 5.24 17.36
C ALA A 144 -1.88 4.76 18.28
N ARG A 145 -0.83 5.57 18.37
CA ARG A 145 0.21 5.41 19.39
C ARG A 145 -0.34 5.78 20.76
N SER A 146 0.38 5.39 21.82
CA SER A 146 0.03 5.81 23.16
C SER A 146 0.16 7.33 23.29
N GLY A 147 -0.90 8.05 23.63
CA GLY A 147 -0.84 9.49 23.82
C GLY A 147 -2.11 10.21 23.41
N SER A 148 -1.98 11.22 22.57
CA SER A 148 -3.01 12.20 22.24
C SER A 148 -3.51 12.12 20.79
N CYS A 149 -3.44 10.97 20.14
CA CYS A 149 -3.96 10.84 18.77
C CYS A 149 -5.47 11.16 18.75
N ASP A 150 -5.81 12.16 17.98
CA ASP A 150 -7.20 12.51 17.67
C ASP A 150 -7.27 12.96 16.22
N LEU A 151 -7.43 11.98 15.32
CA LEU A 151 -7.47 12.20 13.89
C LEU A 151 -8.77 11.69 13.30
N TRP A 152 -9.51 12.57 12.64
CA TRP A 152 -10.65 12.22 11.80
C TRP A 152 -10.33 12.61 10.37
N MET A 153 -10.29 11.62 9.49
CA MET A 153 -9.95 11.82 8.08
C MET A 153 -11.20 11.81 7.22
N ARG A 154 -11.16 12.54 6.12
CA ARG A 154 -12.20 12.48 5.09
C ARG A 154 -12.22 11.10 4.45
N SER A 155 -13.42 10.53 4.35
CA SER A 155 -13.71 9.24 3.72
C SER A 155 -14.34 9.41 2.35
N TYR A 156 -14.53 8.31 1.64
CA TYR A 156 -15.30 8.25 0.40
C TYR A 156 -16.71 8.84 0.55
N ASP A 157 -17.37 8.57 1.69
CA ASP A 157 -18.75 8.98 1.94
C ASP A 157 -18.89 10.41 2.52
N SER A 158 -17.82 10.97 3.09
CA SER A 158 -17.89 12.31 3.71
C SER A 158 -17.96 13.46 2.69
N GLY A 159 -17.75 13.16 1.41
CA GLY A 159 -17.68 14.16 0.34
C GLY A 159 -16.41 15.04 0.39
N GLY A 160 -16.01 15.59 -0.74
CA GLY A 160 -14.83 16.46 -0.83
C GLY A 160 -13.54 15.71 -1.13
N ALA A 161 -12.43 16.17 -0.58
CA ALA A 161 -11.11 15.62 -0.85
C ALA A 161 -10.86 14.34 -0.05
N VAL A 162 -11.02 13.20 -0.70
CA VAL A 162 -10.77 11.87 -0.11
C VAL A 162 -9.27 11.56 -0.04
N TRP A 163 -8.89 10.60 0.80
CA TRP A 163 -7.54 10.06 0.81
C TRP A 163 -7.20 9.41 -0.54
N TYR A 164 -5.91 9.33 -0.87
CA TYR A 164 -5.41 8.56 -2.00
C TYR A 164 -3.99 8.04 -1.75
N LEU A 165 -3.62 7.00 -2.48
CA LEU A 165 -2.29 6.41 -2.44
C LEU A 165 -1.61 6.60 -3.81
N GLU A 166 -0.42 7.19 -3.82
CA GLU A 166 0.46 7.24 -4.99
C GLU A 166 1.57 6.21 -4.84
N ILE A 167 1.78 5.40 -5.86
CA ILE A 167 2.86 4.42 -5.93
C ILE A 167 3.67 4.67 -7.19
N ASP A 168 4.95 4.98 -7.04
CA ASP A 168 5.92 4.96 -8.13
C ASP A 168 6.74 3.68 -8.04
N TYR A 169 6.79 2.93 -9.14
CA TYR A 169 7.47 1.65 -9.18
C TYR A 169 8.13 1.39 -10.52
N THR A 170 9.11 0.47 -10.50
CA THR A 170 9.78 -0.04 -11.68
C THR A 170 9.53 -1.54 -11.76
N GLU A 171 8.95 -2.00 -12.87
CA GLU A 171 8.74 -3.42 -13.10
C GLU A 171 10.07 -4.17 -13.17
N PRO A 172 10.12 -5.43 -12.69
CA PRO A 172 11.29 -6.27 -12.90
C PRO A 172 11.56 -6.35 -14.39
N GLY A 173 12.79 -6.09 -14.80
CA GLY A 173 13.18 -6.20 -16.19
C GLY A 173 12.78 -7.57 -16.71
N THR A 174 12.02 -7.64 -17.79
CA THR A 174 11.83 -8.87 -18.54
C THR A 174 13.22 -9.28 -19.01
N GLY A 175 13.84 -10.24 -18.30
CA GLY A 175 15.15 -10.75 -18.66
C GLY A 175 15.13 -11.07 -20.15
N GLN A 176 15.87 -10.30 -20.95
CA GLN A 176 16.07 -10.68 -22.35
C GLN A 176 16.57 -12.13 -22.31
N PRO A 177 15.93 -13.05 -23.05
CA PRO A 177 16.48 -14.38 -23.17
C PRO A 177 17.94 -14.21 -23.60
N MET A 178 18.89 -14.67 -22.76
CA MET A 178 20.29 -14.68 -23.15
C MET A 178 20.32 -15.33 -24.53
N ALA A 179 20.63 -14.53 -25.56
CA ALA A 179 20.88 -15.04 -26.88
C ALA A 179 21.89 -16.18 -26.67
N ALA A 180 21.47 -17.39 -26.97
CA ALA A 180 22.30 -18.57 -26.82
C ALA A 180 23.63 -18.25 -27.50
N ARG A 181 24.67 -18.03 -26.68
CA ARG A 181 26.02 -17.87 -27.20
C ARG A 181 26.28 -19.10 -28.05
N GLY A 182 26.22 -18.91 -29.37
CA GLY A 182 26.54 -19.94 -30.31
C GLY A 182 27.85 -20.58 -29.89
N ARG A 183 27.78 -21.85 -29.52
CA ARG A 183 28.92 -22.68 -29.20
C ARG A 183 29.73 -22.73 -30.49
N GLN A 184 30.77 -21.87 -30.60
CA GLN A 184 31.76 -22.00 -31.65
C GLN A 184 32.40 -23.35 -31.46
N VAL A 185 32.08 -24.28 -32.35
CA VAL A 185 32.76 -25.57 -32.43
C VAL A 185 34.18 -25.31 -32.97
N PRO A 186 35.24 -25.57 -32.21
CA PRO A 186 36.60 -25.40 -32.72
C PRO A 186 36.88 -26.43 -33.82
N GLY A 187 37.16 -25.95 -35.01
CA GLY A 187 38.07 -26.52 -36.00
C GLY A 187 37.91 -27.99 -36.37
N MET A 188 37.03 -28.33 -37.29
CA MET A 188 37.27 -29.49 -38.17
C MET A 188 38.37 -29.12 -39.18
N ARG A 189 39.60 -29.62 -38.93
CA ARG A 189 40.66 -29.63 -39.95
C ARG A 189 40.24 -30.53 -41.11
N ARG A 190 40.21 -29.95 -42.32
CA ARG A 190 40.09 -30.73 -43.57
C ARG A 190 41.38 -31.52 -43.81
N PRO A 191 41.31 -32.80 -44.16
CA PRO A 191 42.49 -33.52 -44.56
C PRO A 191 42.92 -33.03 -45.96
N HIS A 192 44.23 -32.74 -46.11
CA HIS A 192 44.89 -32.50 -47.37
C HIS A 192 44.86 -33.78 -48.21
N GLY A 193 44.22 -33.72 -49.36
CA GLY A 193 44.32 -34.72 -50.39
C GLY A 193 45.74 -34.67 -51.04
N HIS A 194 46.43 -35.83 -50.98
CA HIS A 194 47.63 -36.07 -51.73
C HIS A 194 47.22 -36.43 -53.16
N GLN A 195 47.73 -35.69 -54.14
CA GLN A 195 47.76 -36.12 -55.53
C GLN A 195 49.16 -36.63 -55.81
N GLY A 196 49.24 -37.92 -56.21
CA GLY A 196 50.35 -38.53 -56.89
C GLY A 196 49.91 -38.84 -58.32
#